data_78bbb67919899efd001794f5cb56b464
#
_entry.id   78bbb67919899efd001794f5cb56b464
#
_cell.length_a   1.000
_cell.length_b   1.000
_cell.length_c   1.000
_cell.angle_alpha   90.00
_cell.angle_beta   90.00
_cell.angle_gamma   90.00
#
_symmetry.space_group_name_H-M   'P 1'
#
loop_
_entity.id
_entity.type
_entity.pdbx_description
1 polymer ?
#
loop_
_entity_poly.entity_id
_entity_poly.type
_entity_poly.pdbx_seq_one_letter_code
_entity_poly.pdbx_strand_id
1 'polypeptide(L)'
;MLGNDIVDLQLAAKQSNWRRKRYLQKIFTSQEQELIANATDQDQMVWLLWSMKEAAYKIVSPLIGERFYRPKSFECTPSNPGYQLNGKVVYEEFSFETVSEMTENYISTTAIAEHNRKIDHYIFHNPKTYIKDFNELSHHFMLIKNEVNLPTIQDLFTEEFFPASVSHHGRYVSIVHPNQFEPV
;
A
#
# COMPACT_ATOMS: atom_id res chain seq x y z
N MET A 1 4.40 12.39 -2.86
CA MET A 1 4.53 11.41 -1.75
C MET A 1 3.81 10.13 -2.13
N LEU A 2 4.33 8.99 -1.68
CA LEU A 2 3.76 7.67 -1.99
C LEU A 2 3.75 6.77 -0.75
N GLY A 3 2.83 5.83 -0.71
CA GLY A 3 2.73 4.80 0.32
C GLY A 3 2.19 3.51 -0.29
N ASN A 4 2.44 2.38 0.32
CA ASN A 4 1.93 1.11 -0.15
C ASN A 4 1.54 0.17 0.97
N ASP A 5 0.73 -0.80 0.63
CA ASP A 5 0.42 -1.92 1.51
C ASP A 5 0.29 -3.22 0.73
N ILE A 6 0.51 -4.35 1.41
CA ILE A 6 0.30 -5.68 0.87
C ILE A 6 -0.35 -6.59 1.91
N VAL A 7 -1.34 -7.37 1.48
CA VAL A 7 -2.06 -8.33 2.31
C VAL A 7 -1.94 -9.73 1.72
N ASP A 8 -1.27 -10.66 2.42
CA ASP A 8 -1.31 -12.10 2.11
C ASP A 8 -2.68 -12.64 2.54
N LEU A 9 -3.55 -12.97 1.58
CA LEU A 9 -4.92 -13.38 1.83
C LEU A 9 -5.02 -14.69 2.63
N GLN A 10 -4.10 -15.62 2.41
CA GLN A 10 -4.09 -16.88 3.17
C GLN A 10 -3.73 -16.66 4.65
N LEU A 11 -2.80 -15.74 4.91
CA LEU A 11 -2.41 -15.41 6.28
C LEU A 11 -3.50 -14.58 6.95
N ALA A 12 -4.05 -13.61 6.26
CA ALA A 12 -5.12 -12.75 6.76
C ALA A 12 -6.35 -13.57 7.19
N ALA A 13 -6.74 -14.58 6.40
CA ALA A 13 -7.84 -15.48 6.73
C ALA A 13 -7.61 -16.29 8.03
N LYS A 14 -6.34 -16.53 8.39
CA LYS A 14 -5.97 -17.26 9.62
C LYS A 14 -5.80 -16.35 10.83
N GLN A 15 -5.27 -15.15 10.64
CA GLN A 15 -4.90 -14.24 11.72
C GLN A 15 -6.02 -13.29 12.13
N SER A 16 -6.95 -12.99 11.23
CA SER A 16 -7.92 -11.92 11.42
C SER A 16 -9.35 -12.39 11.19
N ASN A 17 -10.10 -12.54 12.29
CA ASN A 17 -11.55 -12.73 12.20
C ASN A 17 -12.26 -11.37 12.12
N TRP A 18 -12.38 -10.82 10.90
CA TRP A 18 -13.07 -9.56 10.69
C TRP A 18 -14.60 -9.66 10.90
N ARG A 19 -15.17 -10.88 10.89
CA ARG A 19 -16.60 -11.13 11.19
C ARG A 19 -16.91 -11.08 12.69
N ARG A 20 -15.88 -10.93 13.55
CA ARG A 20 -16.08 -10.77 15.00
C ARG A 20 -16.89 -9.50 15.28
N LYS A 21 -17.70 -9.57 16.36
CA LYS A 21 -18.59 -8.48 16.78
C LYS A 21 -17.82 -7.14 16.87
N ARG A 22 -18.37 -6.10 16.27
CA ARG A 22 -17.87 -4.71 16.24
C ARG A 22 -16.56 -4.49 15.46
N TYR A 23 -16.02 -5.47 14.73
CA TYR A 23 -14.79 -5.25 13.96
C TYR A 23 -15.03 -4.22 12.85
N LEU A 24 -16.04 -4.44 12.00
CA LEU A 24 -16.34 -3.53 10.89
C LEU A 24 -16.62 -2.11 11.38
N GLN A 25 -17.41 -1.96 12.45
CA GLN A 25 -17.75 -0.65 13.00
C GLN A 25 -16.53 0.12 13.56
N LYS A 26 -15.45 -0.56 13.93
CA LYS A 26 -14.23 0.07 14.41
C LYS A 26 -13.33 0.56 13.28
N ILE A 27 -13.33 -0.14 12.16
CA ILE A 27 -12.36 0.03 11.07
C ILE A 27 -12.96 0.81 9.90
N PHE A 28 -14.22 0.54 9.57
CA PHE A 28 -14.85 1.01 8.34
C PHE A 28 -15.98 2.01 8.60
N THR A 29 -16.11 2.99 7.70
CA THR A 29 -17.26 3.91 7.68
C THR A 29 -18.55 3.16 7.35
N SER A 30 -19.71 3.80 7.49
CA SER A 30 -20.99 3.16 7.12
C SER A 30 -21.05 2.83 5.63
N GLN A 31 -20.54 3.72 4.77
CA GLN A 31 -20.49 3.49 3.32
C GLN A 31 -19.58 2.32 2.97
N GLU A 32 -18.41 2.21 3.59
CA GLU A 32 -17.49 1.09 3.39
C GLU A 32 -18.09 -0.24 3.88
N GLN A 33 -18.85 -0.22 4.98
CA GLN A 33 -19.56 -1.41 5.46
C GLN A 33 -20.66 -1.85 4.46
N GLU A 34 -21.33 -0.91 3.79
CA GLU A 34 -22.29 -1.22 2.71
C GLU A 34 -21.58 -1.82 1.49
N LEU A 35 -20.40 -1.30 1.11
CA LEU A 35 -19.58 -1.90 0.05
C LEU A 35 -19.20 -3.33 0.38
N ILE A 36 -18.77 -3.60 1.62
CA ILE A 36 -18.43 -4.95 2.08
C ILE A 36 -19.67 -5.85 2.03
N ALA A 37 -20.82 -5.39 2.54
CA ALA A 37 -22.04 -6.18 2.61
C ALA A 37 -22.58 -6.58 1.22
N ASN A 38 -22.39 -5.70 0.22
CA ASN A 38 -22.87 -5.91 -1.15
C ASN A 38 -21.81 -6.56 -2.09
N ALA A 39 -20.59 -6.78 -1.60
CA ALA A 39 -19.53 -7.39 -2.41
C ALA A 39 -19.79 -8.88 -2.66
N THR A 40 -19.50 -9.35 -3.87
CA THR A 40 -19.54 -10.79 -4.21
C THR A 40 -18.55 -11.59 -3.36
N ASP A 41 -17.35 -11.03 -3.13
CA ASP A 41 -16.36 -11.56 -2.20
C ASP A 41 -16.11 -10.53 -1.09
N GLN A 42 -16.74 -10.75 0.05
CA GLN A 42 -16.63 -9.86 1.20
C GLN A 42 -15.24 -9.90 1.85
N ASP A 43 -14.55 -11.03 1.80
CA ASP A 43 -13.19 -11.15 2.32
C ASP A 43 -12.23 -10.29 1.50
N GLN A 44 -12.30 -10.37 0.18
CA GLN A 44 -11.50 -9.52 -0.69
C GLN A 44 -11.81 -8.04 -0.50
N MET A 45 -13.08 -7.66 -0.39
CA MET A 45 -13.48 -6.26 -0.19
C MET A 45 -12.96 -5.69 1.14
N VAL A 46 -13.03 -6.46 2.21
CA VAL A 46 -12.47 -6.07 3.52
C VAL A 46 -10.97 -5.79 3.42
N TRP A 47 -10.22 -6.70 2.79
CA TRP A 47 -8.76 -6.54 2.69
C TRP A 47 -8.34 -5.49 1.67
N LEU A 48 -9.14 -5.26 0.63
CA LEU A 48 -8.93 -4.14 -0.29
C LEU A 48 -9.05 -2.80 0.43
N LEU A 49 -10.17 -2.56 1.10
CA LEU A 49 -10.39 -1.32 1.84
C LEU A 49 -9.36 -1.11 2.96
N TRP A 50 -8.97 -2.18 3.65
CA TRP A 50 -7.90 -2.14 4.65
C TRP A 50 -6.57 -1.73 4.02
N SER A 51 -6.18 -2.38 2.92
CA SER A 51 -4.93 -2.10 2.20
C SER A 51 -4.89 -0.65 1.68
N MET A 52 -6.01 -0.12 1.18
CA MET A 52 -6.13 1.28 0.77
C MET A 52 -5.87 2.24 1.94
N LYS A 53 -6.47 1.97 3.12
CA LYS A 53 -6.26 2.78 4.33
C LYS A 53 -4.80 2.76 4.78
N GLU A 54 -4.18 1.59 4.84
CA GLU A 54 -2.79 1.42 5.28
C GLU A 54 -1.81 2.07 4.31
N ALA A 55 -2.06 1.99 3.00
CA ALA A 55 -1.25 2.67 2.00
C ALA A 55 -1.29 4.20 2.16
N ALA A 56 -2.48 4.77 2.35
CA ALA A 56 -2.64 6.21 2.61
C ALA A 56 -2.08 6.62 3.99
N TYR A 57 -2.26 5.79 5.02
CA TYR A 57 -1.71 6.02 6.35
C TYR A 57 -0.18 6.17 6.33
N LYS A 58 0.52 5.40 5.50
CA LYS A 58 1.99 5.51 5.35
C LYS A 58 2.45 6.82 4.75
N ILE A 59 1.58 7.54 4.04
CA ILE A 59 1.85 8.92 3.60
C ILE A 59 1.60 9.90 4.73
N VAL A 60 0.47 9.77 5.41
CA VAL A 60 -0.01 10.72 6.42
C VAL A 60 0.80 10.65 7.72
N SER A 61 1.11 9.45 8.20
CA SER A 61 1.79 9.27 9.50
C SER A 61 3.14 10.00 9.61
N PRO A 62 4.03 9.98 8.61
CA PRO A 62 5.26 10.79 8.62
C PRO A 62 5.02 12.30 8.56
N LEU A 63 3.94 12.76 7.91
CA LEU A 63 3.59 14.18 7.82
C LEU A 63 3.14 14.75 9.15
N ILE A 64 2.33 13.97 9.89
CA ILE A 64 1.84 14.36 11.21
C ILE A 64 2.92 14.20 12.28
N GLY A 65 3.94 13.36 12.03
CA GLY A 65 5.06 13.14 12.94
C GLY A 65 4.74 12.20 14.12
N GLU A 66 3.57 11.60 14.14
CA GLU A 66 3.15 10.68 15.18
C GLU A 66 2.44 9.42 14.63
N ARG A 67 2.51 8.34 15.39
CA ARG A 67 1.71 7.15 15.10
C ARG A 67 0.34 7.27 15.77
N PHE A 68 -0.70 7.11 14.99
CA PHE A 68 -2.07 7.13 15.46
C PHE A 68 -2.90 5.99 14.88
N TYR A 69 -3.99 5.63 15.53
CA TYR A 69 -4.88 4.58 15.04
C TYR A 69 -6.30 5.13 14.88
N ARG A 70 -6.59 5.66 13.70
CA ARG A 70 -7.90 6.22 13.32
C ARG A 70 -8.32 5.74 11.94
N PRO A 71 -8.51 4.42 11.72
CA PRO A 71 -8.76 3.87 10.38
C PRO A 71 -10.03 4.41 9.72
N LYS A 72 -11.03 4.81 10.49
CA LYS A 72 -12.27 5.41 9.95
C LYS A 72 -12.08 6.82 9.39
N SER A 73 -11.02 7.52 9.78
CA SER A 73 -10.71 8.84 9.22
C SER A 73 -10.14 8.74 7.81
N PHE A 74 -9.74 7.56 7.36
CA PHE A 74 -9.34 7.29 5.98
C PHE A 74 -10.57 6.74 5.24
N GLU A 75 -11.25 7.59 4.47
CA GLU A 75 -12.45 7.20 3.73
C GLU A 75 -12.08 6.68 2.34
N CYS A 76 -12.40 5.41 2.07
CA CYS A 76 -12.04 4.74 0.82
C CYS A 76 -13.22 4.70 -0.15
N THR A 77 -12.93 5.04 -1.41
CA THR A 77 -13.87 4.91 -2.53
C THR A 77 -13.18 4.11 -3.63
N PRO A 78 -13.32 2.79 -3.65
CA PRO A 78 -12.84 1.98 -4.78
C PRO A 78 -13.68 2.28 -6.01
N SER A 79 -13.05 2.40 -7.18
CA SER A 79 -13.72 2.60 -8.46
C SER A 79 -13.50 1.39 -9.34
N ASN A 80 -14.56 0.90 -9.95
CA ASN A 80 -14.70 -0.19 -10.89
C ASN A 80 -13.82 -1.46 -10.69
N PRO A 81 -14.45 -2.65 -10.64
CA PRO A 81 -13.76 -3.92 -10.55
C PRO A 81 -13.10 -4.26 -11.89
N GLY A 82 -11.79 -4.43 -11.88
CA GLY A 82 -10.96 -4.93 -12.97
C GLY A 82 -9.72 -5.57 -12.36
N TYR A 83 -8.79 -6.03 -13.20
CA TYR A 83 -7.50 -6.60 -12.75
C TYR A 83 -6.67 -5.57 -11.95
N GLN A 84 -6.75 -4.29 -12.34
CA GLN A 84 -6.26 -3.16 -11.55
C GLN A 84 -7.46 -2.32 -11.11
N LEU A 85 -7.59 -2.16 -9.79
CA LEU A 85 -8.61 -1.34 -9.16
C LEU A 85 -8.05 0.03 -8.84
N ASN A 86 -8.54 1.03 -9.53
CA ASN A 86 -8.33 2.41 -9.13
C ASN A 86 -9.26 2.76 -7.96
N GLY A 87 -8.85 3.71 -7.16
CA GLY A 87 -9.66 4.18 -6.06
C GLY A 87 -9.12 5.48 -5.51
N LYS A 88 -9.79 5.96 -4.48
CA LYS A 88 -9.46 7.20 -3.78
C LYS A 88 -9.55 6.97 -2.28
N VAL A 89 -8.61 7.56 -1.54
CA VAL A 89 -8.68 7.66 -0.09
C VAL A 89 -8.65 9.13 0.29
N VAL A 90 -9.57 9.54 1.15
CA VAL A 90 -9.61 10.89 1.71
C VAL A 90 -9.32 10.81 3.20
N TYR A 91 -8.44 11.68 3.68
CA TYR A 91 -8.13 11.89 5.08
C TYR A 91 -8.08 13.39 5.35
N GLU A 92 -9.05 13.93 6.09
CA GLU A 92 -9.21 15.37 6.32
C GLU A 92 -9.21 16.15 4.98
N GLU A 93 -8.28 17.08 4.78
CA GLU A 93 -8.12 17.83 3.53
C GLU A 93 -7.26 17.08 2.47
N PHE A 94 -6.63 15.97 2.84
CA PHE A 94 -5.77 15.21 1.93
C PHE A 94 -6.59 14.23 1.09
N SER A 95 -6.16 14.06 -0.15
CA SER A 95 -6.74 13.12 -1.09
C SER A 95 -5.63 12.34 -1.80
N PHE A 96 -5.76 11.02 -1.81
CA PHE A 96 -4.80 10.11 -2.39
C PHE A 96 -5.48 9.28 -3.48
N GLU A 97 -4.87 9.20 -4.65
CA GLU A 97 -5.24 8.20 -5.64
C GLU A 97 -4.63 6.86 -5.23
N THR A 98 -5.39 5.79 -5.43
CA THR A 98 -4.92 4.43 -5.15
C THR A 98 -5.04 3.55 -6.37
N VAL A 99 -4.04 2.69 -6.55
CA VAL A 99 -4.06 1.60 -7.51
C VAL A 99 -3.84 0.31 -6.75
N SER A 100 -4.77 -0.63 -6.88
CA SER A 100 -4.69 -1.93 -6.21
C SER A 100 -4.62 -3.05 -7.23
N GLU A 101 -3.67 -3.95 -7.05
CA GLU A 101 -3.58 -5.24 -7.71
C GLU A 101 -4.21 -6.29 -6.81
N MET A 102 -5.16 -7.04 -7.35
CA MET A 102 -5.83 -8.12 -6.64
C MET A 102 -5.57 -9.44 -7.34
N THR A 103 -5.06 -10.41 -6.60
CA THR A 103 -4.83 -11.77 -7.05
C THR A 103 -5.56 -12.75 -6.13
N GLU A 104 -5.49 -14.04 -6.44
CA GLU A 104 -5.98 -15.08 -5.54
C GLU A 104 -5.16 -15.20 -4.24
N ASN A 105 -3.95 -14.66 -4.21
CA ASN A 105 -3.00 -14.83 -3.14
C ASN A 105 -2.75 -13.59 -2.30
N TYR A 106 -2.80 -12.42 -2.90
CA TYR A 106 -2.55 -11.14 -2.22
C TYR A 106 -3.35 -9.99 -2.82
N ILE A 107 -3.49 -8.93 -2.03
CA ILE A 107 -3.90 -7.60 -2.47
C ILE A 107 -2.73 -6.67 -2.19
N SER A 108 -2.28 -5.92 -3.19
CA SER A 108 -1.27 -4.88 -3.04
C SER A 108 -1.83 -3.55 -3.49
N THR A 109 -1.76 -2.55 -2.63
CA THR A 109 -2.25 -1.20 -2.91
C THR A 109 -1.12 -0.19 -2.83
N THR A 110 -1.06 0.69 -3.83
CA THR A 110 -0.21 1.88 -3.83
C THR A 110 -1.10 3.11 -3.72
N ALA A 111 -0.75 4.05 -2.83
CA ALA A 111 -1.37 5.35 -2.68
C ALA A 111 -0.41 6.46 -3.11
N ILE A 112 -0.91 7.49 -3.79
CA ILE A 112 -0.15 8.59 -4.35
C ILE A 112 -0.87 9.91 -4.04
N ALA A 113 -0.11 10.91 -3.57
CA ALA A 113 -0.63 12.26 -3.32
C ALA A 113 -0.56 13.18 -4.55
N GLU A 114 0.22 12.82 -5.56
CA GLU A 114 0.48 13.63 -6.75
C GLU A 114 -0.05 12.94 -7.99
N HIS A 115 -0.94 13.60 -8.73
CA HIS A 115 -1.46 13.09 -9.98
C HIS A 115 -0.35 12.86 -11.02
N ASN A 116 -0.50 11.83 -11.84
CA ASN A 116 0.37 11.51 -13.00
C ASN A 116 1.81 11.12 -12.68
N ARG A 117 2.16 10.80 -11.44
CA ARG A 117 3.48 10.29 -11.12
C ARG A 117 3.57 8.82 -11.50
N LYS A 118 4.47 8.49 -12.40
CA LYS A 118 4.81 7.09 -12.71
C LYS A 118 5.52 6.47 -11.52
N ILE A 119 5.18 5.21 -11.21
CA ILE A 119 5.69 4.47 -10.07
C ILE A 119 6.16 3.11 -10.54
N ASP A 120 7.32 2.71 -10.06
CA ASP A 120 7.79 1.34 -10.16
C ASP A 120 7.31 0.55 -8.94
N HIS A 121 6.78 -0.63 -9.18
CA HIS A 121 6.19 -1.50 -8.17
C HIS A 121 6.76 -2.91 -8.31
N TYR A 122 7.26 -3.46 -7.20
CA TYR A 122 7.88 -4.77 -7.13
C TYR A 122 7.25 -5.60 -6.02
N ILE A 123 6.99 -6.89 -6.32
CA ILE A 123 6.52 -7.87 -5.34
C ILE A 123 7.57 -8.97 -5.17
N PHE A 124 7.99 -9.20 -3.94
CA PHE A 124 8.90 -10.28 -3.56
C PHE A 124 8.20 -11.30 -2.66
N HIS A 125 8.64 -12.56 -2.76
CA HIS A 125 8.05 -13.67 -2.00
C HIS A 125 8.79 -14.01 -0.70
N ASN A 126 9.89 -13.29 -0.38
CA ASN A 126 10.68 -13.59 0.83
C ASN A 126 11.00 -12.30 1.61
N PRO A 127 10.29 -12.07 2.74
CA PRO A 127 10.56 -10.90 3.59
C PRO A 127 11.96 -10.85 4.22
N LYS A 128 12.72 -11.94 4.19
CA LYS A 128 14.07 -11.96 4.79
C LYS A 128 15.17 -11.53 3.81
N THR A 129 14.93 -11.66 2.52
CA THR A 129 15.95 -11.42 1.48
C THR A 129 15.60 -10.27 0.53
N TYR A 130 14.42 -9.67 0.65
CA TYR A 130 13.88 -8.71 -0.31
C TYR A 130 14.81 -7.54 -0.64
N ILE A 131 15.61 -7.04 0.31
CA ILE A 131 16.58 -5.96 0.05
C ILE A 131 17.67 -6.47 -0.89
N LYS A 132 18.22 -7.66 -0.60
CA LYS A 132 19.22 -8.29 -1.46
C LYS A 132 18.63 -8.57 -2.83
N ASP A 133 17.44 -9.19 -2.86
CA ASP A 133 16.77 -9.59 -4.10
C ASP A 133 16.45 -8.34 -4.98
N PHE A 134 16.00 -7.24 -4.37
CA PHE A 134 15.80 -5.97 -5.07
C PHE A 134 17.11 -5.41 -5.64
N ASN A 135 18.16 -5.38 -4.83
CA ASN A 135 19.46 -4.82 -5.22
C ASN A 135 20.19 -5.68 -6.28
N GLU A 136 19.86 -6.96 -6.39
CA GLU A 136 20.35 -7.83 -7.46
C GLU A 136 19.58 -7.66 -8.78
N LEU A 137 18.30 -7.22 -8.73
CA LEU A 137 17.51 -6.97 -9.92
C LEU A 137 17.91 -5.69 -10.65
N SER A 138 18.33 -4.66 -9.94
CA SER A 138 18.61 -3.36 -10.49
C SER A 138 20.10 -3.07 -10.50
N HIS A 139 20.64 -2.72 -11.69
CA HIS A 139 22.00 -2.18 -11.82
C HIS A 139 22.06 -0.66 -11.65
N HIS A 140 20.89 0.00 -11.54
CA HIS A 140 20.79 1.46 -11.44
C HIS A 140 20.38 1.92 -10.04
N PHE A 141 19.65 1.11 -9.30
CA PHE A 141 19.07 1.49 -8.02
C PHE A 141 19.48 0.54 -6.91
N MET A 142 19.67 1.10 -5.73
CA MET A 142 19.86 0.33 -4.50
C MET A 142 18.84 0.74 -3.44
N LEU A 143 18.11 -0.23 -2.93
CA LEU A 143 17.23 -0.04 -1.77
C LEU A 143 18.07 -0.07 -0.50
N ILE A 144 18.02 1.03 0.24
CA ILE A 144 18.70 1.19 1.53
C ILE A 144 17.71 1.71 2.58
N LYS A 145 18.16 1.80 3.82
CA LYS A 145 17.49 2.56 4.88
C LYS A 145 18.31 3.79 5.20
N ASN A 146 17.63 4.93 5.24
CA ASN A 146 18.27 6.19 5.64
C ASN A 146 18.55 6.25 7.16
N GLU A 147 19.11 7.35 7.64
CA GLU A 147 19.50 7.57 9.03
C GLU A 147 18.35 7.43 10.04
N VAL A 148 17.10 7.65 9.60
CA VAL A 148 15.89 7.49 10.41
C VAL A 148 15.16 6.17 10.12
N ASN A 149 15.85 5.19 9.54
CA ASN A 149 15.33 3.86 9.21
C ASN A 149 14.17 3.83 8.19
N LEU A 150 13.98 4.87 7.40
CA LEU A 150 13.00 4.87 6.32
C LEU A 150 13.59 4.26 5.03
N PRO A 151 12.81 3.47 4.28
CA PRO A 151 13.21 2.93 2.99
C PRO A 151 13.51 4.07 2.01
N THR A 152 14.62 3.95 1.30
CA THR A 152 15.09 4.96 0.35
C THR A 152 15.76 4.25 -0.83
N ILE A 153 15.51 4.72 -2.04
CA ILE A 153 16.23 4.29 -3.23
C ILE A 153 17.39 5.25 -3.46
N GLN A 154 18.57 4.71 -3.64
CA GLN A 154 19.73 5.42 -4.14
C GLN A 154 19.90 5.12 -5.62
N ASP A 155 19.98 6.16 -6.46
CA ASP A 155 20.45 6.03 -7.83
C ASP A 155 21.97 5.90 -7.82
N LEU A 156 22.50 4.84 -8.43
CA LEU A 156 23.93 4.53 -8.40
C LEU A 156 24.75 5.35 -9.39
N PHE A 157 24.10 6.08 -10.31
CA PHE A 157 24.79 6.92 -11.30
C PHE A 157 24.80 8.40 -10.91
N THR A 158 23.65 8.89 -10.39
CA THR A 158 23.51 10.29 -9.99
C THR A 158 23.83 10.51 -8.52
N GLU A 159 23.90 9.44 -7.73
CA GLU A 159 24.01 9.44 -6.26
C GLU A 159 22.81 10.11 -5.56
N GLU A 160 21.72 10.38 -6.27
CA GLU A 160 20.52 10.98 -5.71
C GLU A 160 19.70 9.95 -4.90
N PHE A 161 18.93 10.45 -3.94
CA PHE A 161 18.08 9.64 -3.06
C PHE A 161 16.61 9.96 -3.28
N PHE A 162 15.81 8.90 -3.41
CA PHE A 162 14.36 9.01 -3.62
C PHE A 162 13.59 8.23 -2.55
N PRO A 163 12.43 8.74 -2.12
CA PRO A 163 11.62 8.05 -1.15
C PRO A 163 11.11 6.72 -1.72
N ALA A 164 11.15 5.67 -0.92
CA ALA A 164 10.48 4.41 -1.20
C ALA A 164 9.47 4.10 -0.11
N SER A 165 8.47 3.27 -0.43
CA SER A 165 7.60 2.68 0.57
C SER A 165 7.70 1.16 0.48
N VAL A 166 7.82 0.51 1.63
CA VAL A 166 7.92 -0.94 1.74
C VAL A 166 6.84 -1.44 2.69
N SER A 167 6.14 -2.47 2.26
CA SER A 167 5.18 -3.20 3.09
C SER A 167 5.46 -4.70 3.02
N HIS A 168 5.14 -5.42 4.10
CA HIS A 168 5.23 -6.86 4.12
C HIS A 168 4.11 -7.48 4.93
N HIS A 169 3.56 -8.57 4.43
CA HIS A 169 2.61 -9.41 5.15
C HIS A 169 2.77 -10.86 4.69
N GLY A 170 2.93 -11.76 5.66
CA GLY A 170 3.12 -13.19 5.38
C GLY A 170 4.29 -13.47 4.46
N ARG A 171 3.99 -14.02 3.30
CA ARG A 171 4.97 -14.42 2.28
C ARG A 171 5.46 -13.28 1.41
N TYR A 172 4.78 -12.13 1.42
CA TYR A 172 4.97 -11.09 0.42
C TYR A 172 5.60 -9.83 1.00
N VAL A 173 6.40 -9.19 0.15
CA VAL A 173 6.91 -7.83 0.34
C VAL A 173 6.57 -7.02 -0.91
N SER A 174 6.03 -5.86 -0.74
CA SER A 174 5.79 -4.88 -1.80
C SER A 174 6.70 -3.68 -1.61
N ILE A 175 7.38 -3.28 -2.68
CA ILE A 175 8.25 -2.10 -2.74
C ILE A 175 7.71 -1.20 -3.83
N VAL A 176 7.55 0.08 -3.53
CA VAL A 176 7.19 1.11 -4.51
C VAL A 176 8.13 2.30 -4.40
N HIS A 177 8.49 2.88 -5.53
CA HIS A 177 9.23 4.13 -5.61
C HIS A 177 8.85 4.91 -6.87
N PRO A 178 9.13 6.23 -6.92
CA PRO A 178 8.92 7.01 -8.13
C PRO A 178 9.76 6.46 -9.29
N ASN A 179 9.12 6.32 -10.46
CA ASN A 179 9.87 6.05 -11.69
C ASN A 179 10.62 7.31 -12.08
N GLN A 180 11.94 7.23 -12.19
CA GLN A 180 12.82 8.35 -12.53
C GLN A 180 13.16 8.41 -14.04
N PHE A 181 12.80 7.38 -14.80
CA PHE A 181 13.01 7.35 -16.23
C PHE A 181 11.82 7.99 -16.94
N GLU A 182 11.87 9.30 -17.18
CA GLU A 182 11.15 9.84 -18.33
C GLU A 182 11.96 9.46 -19.58
N PRO A 183 11.39 8.78 -20.56
CA PRO A 183 12.04 8.68 -21.86
C PRO A 183 12.14 10.10 -22.42
N VAL A 184 13.36 10.54 -22.67
CA VAL A 184 13.69 11.77 -23.42
C VAL A 184 13.09 11.67 -24.82
#